data_49d4fb0e1694e5b9da2eb7205c827206
#
_entry.id   49d4fb0e1694e5b9da2eb7205c827206
#
_cell.length_a   1.000
_cell.length_b   1.000
_cell.length_c   1.000
_cell.angle_alpha   90.00
_cell.angle_beta   90.00
_cell.angle_gamma   90.00
#
_symmetry.space_group_name_H-M   'P 1'
#
loop_
_entity.id
_entity.type
_entity.pdbx_description
1 polymer ?
#
loop_
_entity_poly.entity_id
_entity_poly.type
_entity_poly.pdbx_seq_one_letter_code
_entity_poly.pdbx_strand_id
1 'polypeptide(L)'
;MNQSDWMKAKLLMLPFDGGATQVYLLSLSKDDLAHVLKVIAKKVSEPRVKVISSDPLDRSIGLSEILQNKAMIPELLKGQSTISTKMFNVADVTFDIWSEERTTTFDLEVWFWADQLFLGEDATDLKRFNELLSILSNIVMKKPYKCILTPNEASDPLEDLRKGYGIEIELESA
;
A
#
# COMPACT_ATOMS: atom_id res chain seq x y z
N MET A 1 11.76 -6.57 13.02
CA MET A 1 12.41 -5.60 12.12
C MET A 1 13.40 -4.76 12.87
N ASN A 2 14.47 -4.42 12.21
CA ASN A 2 15.67 -3.84 12.77
C ASN A 2 15.52 -2.30 12.82
N GLN A 3 15.99 -1.68 13.92
CA GLN A 3 16.03 -0.23 14.12
C GLN A 3 16.75 0.52 12.96
N SER A 4 17.63 -0.19 12.24
CA SER A 4 18.33 0.32 11.06
C SER A 4 17.40 0.67 9.91
N ASP A 5 16.37 -0.13 9.64
CA ASP A 5 15.44 0.12 8.52
C ASP A 5 14.50 1.27 8.84
N TRP A 6 14.08 1.43 10.09
CA TRP A 6 13.35 2.61 10.54
C TRP A 6 14.18 3.89 10.36
N MET A 7 15.44 3.89 10.75
CA MET A 7 16.30 5.07 10.60
C MET A 7 16.50 5.46 9.14
N LYS A 8 16.66 4.49 8.23
CA LYS A 8 16.73 4.74 6.78
C LYS A 8 15.41 5.29 6.25
N ALA A 9 14.29 4.67 6.59
CA ALA A 9 12.95 5.12 6.20
C ALA A 9 12.67 6.54 6.70
N LYS A 10 12.99 6.82 7.96
CA LYS A 10 12.83 8.15 8.56
C LYS A 10 13.64 9.22 7.82
N LEU A 11 14.91 8.95 7.52
CA LEU A 11 15.76 9.88 6.77
C LEU A 11 15.23 10.14 5.36
N LEU A 12 14.65 9.11 4.72
CA LEU A 12 14.05 9.24 3.39
C LEU A 12 12.78 10.08 3.40
N MET A 13 11.96 9.95 4.45
CA MET A 13 10.68 10.67 4.58
C MET A 13 10.84 12.09 5.12
N LEU A 14 11.99 12.44 5.70
CA LEU A 14 12.27 13.78 6.21
C LEU A 14 12.90 14.67 5.10
N PRO A 15 12.59 15.98 5.08
CA PRO A 15 11.60 16.66 5.95
C PRO A 15 10.19 16.25 5.59
N PHE A 16 9.30 16.20 6.56
CA PHE A 16 7.86 16.02 6.32
C PHE A 16 7.30 17.29 5.67
N ASP A 17 7.54 17.45 4.38
CA ASP A 17 7.19 18.64 3.60
C ASP A 17 5.77 18.63 3.05
N GLY A 18 4.95 17.67 3.53
CA GLY A 18 3.58 17.45 3.05
C GLY A 18 3.51 16.63 1.76
N GLY A 19 4.63 16.05 1.32
CA GLY A 19 4.64 15.10 0.21
C GLY A 19 4.08 13.73 0.60
N ALA A 20 3.47 13.05 -0.36
CA ALA A 20 3.04 11.67 -0.17
C ALA A 20 4.25 10.73 -0.12
N THR A 21 4.22 9.78 0.79
CA THR A 21 5.16 8.66 0.84
C THR A 21 4.48 7.43 0.28
N GLN A 22 5.21 6.65 -0.50
CA GLN A 22 4.67 5.49 -1.20
C GLN A 22 5.44 4.23 -0.87
N VAL A 23 4.70 3.13 -0.74
CA VAL A 23 5.27 1.78 -0.62
C VAL A 23 4.71 0.91 -1.74
N TYR A 24 5.60 0.33 -2.51
CA TYR A 24 5.26 -0.52 -3.65
C TYR A 24 5.48 -1.99 -3.34
N LEU A 25 4.44 -2.79 -3.60
CA LEU A 25 4.53 -4.25 -3.66
C LEU A 25 4.31 -4.67 -5.12
N LEU A 26 5.39 -5.03 -5.80
CA LEU A 26 5.39 -5.30 -7.24
C LEU A 26 5.16 -6.77 -7.55
N SER A 27 4.46 -7.06 -8.63
CA SER A 27 4.25 -8.41 -9.17
C SER A 27 3.56 -9.39 -8.22
N LEU A 28 2.56 -8.92 -7.48
CA LEU A 28 1.67 -9.80 -6.71
C LEU A 28 0.82 -10.66 -7.64
N SER A 29 0.56 -11.92 -7.29
CA SER A 29 -0.30 -12.79 -8.10
C SER A 29 -1.75 -12.30 -8.10
N LYS A 30 -2.41 -12.28 -9.27
CA LYS A 30 -3.84 -11.97 -9.38
C LYS A 30 -4.71 -12.95 -8.57
N ASP A 31 -4.26 -14.18 -8.39
CA ASP A 31 -4.96 -15.18 -7.58
C ASP A 31 -4.99 -14.79 -6.09
N ASP A 32 -4.01 -14.00 -5.63
CA ASP A 32 -3.92 -13.55 -4.24
C ASP A 32 -4.77 -12.30 -3.94
N LEU A 33 -5.40 -11.66 -4.95
CA LEU A 33 -6.14 -10.42 -4.75
C LEU A 33 -7.22 -10.53 -3.68
N ALA A 34 -7.98 -11.62 -3.67
CA ALA A 34 -9.02 -11.85 -2.66
C ALA A 34 -8.45 -11.91 -1.23
N HIS A 35 -7.22 -12.42 -1.05
CA HIS A 35 -6.51 -12.42 0.21
C HIS A 35 -6.07 -11.00 0.59
N VAL A 36 -5.47 -10.27 -0.34
CA VAL A 36 -5.06 -8.86 -0.16
C VAL A 36 -6.22 -8.01 0.35
N LEU A 37 -7.37 -8.07 -0.34
CA LEU A 37 -8.57 -7.33 0.03
C LEU A 37 -9.09 -7.69 1.43
N LYS A 38 -9.03 -8.97 1.82
CA LYS A 38 -9.41 -9.42 3.17
C LYS A 38 -8.47 -8.88 4.25
N VAL A 39 -7.16 -8.85 3.98
CA VAL A 39 -6.19 -8.28 4.92
C VAL A 39 -6.44 -6.79 5.11
N ILE A 40 -6.62 -6.04 4.02
CA ILE A 40 -6.95 -4.61 4.08
C ILE A 40 -8.24 -4.41 4.89
N ALA A 41 -9.33 -5.08 4.54
CA ALA A 41 -10.63 -4.95 5.22
C ALA A 41 -10.57 -5.25 6.73
N LYS A 42 -9.67 -6.13 7.16
CA LYS A 42 -9.50 -6.50 8.57
C LYS A 42 -8.66 -5.51 9.38
N LYS A 43 -7.75 -4.81 8.70
CA LYS A 43 -6.68 -4.02 9.37
C LYS A 43 -6.90 -2.51 9.33
N VAL A 44 -7.82 -2.03 8.49
CA VAL A 44 -8.09 -0.60 8.30
C VAL A 44 -9.56 -0.26 8.57
N SER A 45 -9.84 1.01 8.83
CA SER A 45 -11.19 1.48 9.14
C SER A 45 -11.93 1.91 7.89
N GLU A 46 -13.17 1.45 7.73
CA GLU A 46 -14.12 1.90 6.71
C GLU A 46 -13.56 1.99 5.27
N PRO A 47 -12.92 0.92 4.75
CA PRO A 47 -12.32 0.99 3.43
C PRO A 47 -13.39 1.15 2.33
N ARG A 48 -13.21 2.15 1.48
CA ARG A 48 -14.04 2.40 0.30
C ARG A 48 -13.24 2.17 -0.96
N VAL A 49 -13.85 1.49 -1.92
CA VAL A 49 -13.22 1.14 -3.20
C VAL A 49 -13.82 2.01 -4.29
N LYS A 50 -12.95 2.65 -5.04
CA LYS A 50 -13.26 3.35 -6.29
C LYS A 50 -12.56 2.61 -7.42
N VAL A 51 -13.34 2.13 -8.39
CA VAL A 51 -12.78 1.58 -9.63
C VAL A 51 -12.67 2.73 -10.62
N ILE A 52 -11.46 3.05 -11.04
CA ILE A 52 -11.22 4.04 -12.09
C ILE A 52 -11.41 3.33 -13.42
N SER A 53 -12.65 3.25 -13.87
CA SER A 53 -13.00 2.77 -15.20
C SER A 53 -13.34 3.95 -16.11
N SER A 54 -13.37 3.70 -17.41
CA SER A 54 -13.86 4.66 -18.41
C SER A 54 -15.37 4.96 -18.30
N ASP A 55 -16.07 4.33 -17.35
CA ASP A 55 -17.48 4.56 -17.06
C ASP A 55 -17.64 5.79 -16.15
N PRO A 56 -18.42 6.82 -16.55
CA PRO A 56 -18.61 8.05 -15.79
C PRO A 56 -19.40 7.88 -14.49
N LEU A 57 -19.89 6.69 -14.15
CA LEU A 57 -20.57 6.42 -12.89
C LEU A 57 -19.53 6.13 -11.79
N ASP A 58 -19.02 7.19 -11.23
CA ASP A 58 -18.08 7.24 -10.11
C ASP A 58 -18.74 6.69 -8.82
N ARG A 59 -18.85 5.36 -8.72
CA ARG A 59 -19.44 4.67 -7.54
C ARG A 59 -18.34 4.24 -6.59
N SER A 60 -18.36 4.81 -5.41
CA SER A 60 -17.59 4.32 -4.28
C SER A 60 -18.36 3.19 -3.60
N ILE A 61 -17.79 1.98 -3.58
CA ILE A 61 -18.39 0.78 -3.00
C ILE A 61 -17.63 0.40 -1.74
N GLY A 62 -18.32 -0.06 -0.69
CA GLY A 62 -17.67 -0.58 0.51
C GLY A 62 -16.87 -1.86 0.20
N LEU A 63 -15.65 -1.97 0.72
CA LEU A 63 -14.83 -3.17 0.50
C LEU A 63 -15.50 -4.44 1.03
N SER A 64 -16.28 -4.35 2.10
CA SER A 64 -17.09 -5.47 2.62
C SER A 64 -18.12 -5.98 1.61
N GLU A 65 -18.73 -5.10 0.82
CA GLU A 65 -19.68 -5.46 -0.22
C GLU A 65 -19.00 -6.21 -1.37
N ILE A 66 -17.81 -5.75 -1.78
CA ILE A 66 -16.99 -6.43 -2.79
C ILE A 66 -16.61 -7.84 -2.33
N LEU A 67 -16.19 -7.98 -1.07
CA LEU A 67 -15.83 -9.29 -0.50
C LEU A 67 -17.02 -10.27 -0.37
N GLN A 68 -18.24 -9.77 -0.21
CA GLN A 68 -19.45 -10.56 -0.23
C GLN A 68 -19.83 -10.99 -1.65
N ASN A 69 -19.62 -10.11 -2.64
CA ASN A 69 -19.86 -10.39 -4.05
C ASN A 69 -18.56 -10.68 -4.79
N LYS A 70 -18.08 -11.93 -4.68
CA LYS A 70 -16.80 -12.35 -5.28
C LYS A 70 -16.68 -12.10 -6.80
N ALA A 71 -17.81 -11.98 -7.50
CA ALA A 71 -17.80 -11.67 -8.93
C ALA A 71 -17.26 -10.26 -9.23
N MET A 72 -17.24 -9.36 -8.24
CA MET A 72 -16.69 -8.01 -8.37
C MET A 72 -15.15 -7.97 -8.25
N ILE A 73 -14.52 -8.98 -7.65
CA ILE A 73 -13.07 -8.97 -7.42
C ILE A 73 -12.27 -8.90 -8.72
N PRO A 74 -12.58 -9.67 -9.78
CA PRO A 74 -11.87 -9.56 -11.06
C PRO A 74 -12.01 -8.18 -11.74
N GLU A 75 -13.09 -7.44 -11.47
CA GLU A 75 -13.28 -6.11 -12.04
C GLU A 75 -12.20 -5.12 -11.55
N LEU A 76 -11.70 -5.31 -10.31
CA LEU A 76 -10.64 -4.47 -9.74
C LEU A 76 -9.30 -4.64 -10.48
N LEU A 77 -9.15 -5.68 -11.28
CA LEU A 77 -7.95 -5.96 -12.09
C LEU A 77 -8.08 -5.47 -13.54
N LYS A 78 -9.13 -4.75 -13.88
CA LYS A 78 -9.33 -4.18 -15.22
C LYS A 78 -8.77 -2.76 -15.31
N GLY A 79 -7.51 -2.56 -14.90
CA GLY A 79 -6.83 -1.28 -14.90
C GLY A 79 -6.45 -0.83 -13.50
N GLN A 80 -6.86 0.37 -13.11
CA GLN A 80 -6.57 0.95 -11.79
C GLN A 80 -7.80 0.91 -10.89
N SER A 81 -7.60 0.46 -9.65
CA SER A 81 -8.62 0.53 -8.59
C SER A 81 -8.00 1.11 -7.33
N THR A 82 -8.70 2.02 -6.69
CA THR A 82 -8.24 2.73 -5.49
C THR A 82 -9.09 2.35 -4.29
N ILE A 83 -8.44 2.00 -3.18
CA ILE A 83 -9.09 1.75 -1.89
C ILE A 83 -8.65 2.85 -0.93
N SER A 84 -9.55 3.77 -0.62
CA SER A 84 -9.30 4.84 0.36
C SER A 84 -9.76 4.42 1.75
N THR A 85 -8.95 4.70 2.75
CA THR A 85 -9.21 4.30 4.13
C THR A 85 -8.46 5.18 5.13
N LYS A 86 -8.64 4.87 6.43
CA LYS A 86 -7.87 5.49 7.51
C LYS A 86 -7.09 4.45 8.29
N MET A 87 -5.83 4.75 8.59
CA MET A 87 -5.02 4.03 9.54
C MET A 87 -4.92 4.80 10.85
N PHE A 88 -4.91 4.08 11.96
CA PHE A 88 -4.86 4.65 13.32
C PHE A 88 -5.99 5.68 13.60
N ASN A 89 -7.08 5.65 12.84
CA ASN A 89 -8.21 6.58 12.88
C ASN A 89 -7.87 8.05 12.54
N VAL A 90 -6.66 8.34 12.08
CA VAL A 90 -6.19 9.71 11.83
C VAL A 90 -5.56 9.90 10.45
N ALA A 91 -4.73 8.95 10.00
CA ALA A 91 -4.00 9.08 8.75
C ALA A 91 -4.81 8.53 7.57
N ASP A 92 -4.98 9.35 6.54
CA ASP A 92 -5.53 8.88 5.27
C ASP A 92 -4.50 8.02 4.55
N VAL A 93 -4.91 6.80 4.19
CA VAL A 93 -4.08 5.83 3.47
C VAL A 93 -4.84 5.32 2.26
N THR A 94 -4.15 5.24 1.14
CA THR A 94 -4.71 4.74 -0.11
C THR A 94 -3.94 3.51 -0.56
N PHE A 95 -4.66 2.51 -1.02
CA PHE A 95 -4.12 1.32 -1.68
C PHE A 95 -4.57 1.36 -3.14
N ASP A 96 -3.64 1.57 -4.05
CA ASP A 96 -3.89 1.56 -5.48
C ASP A 96 -3.47 0.21 -6.08
N ILE A 97 -4.40 -0.43 -6.77
CA ILE A 97 -4.21 -1.70 -7.45
C ILE A 97 -4.03 -1.39 -8.93
N TRP A 98 -2.86 -1.71 -9.47
CA TRP A 98 -2.52 -1.53 -10.87
C TRP A 98 -2.37 -2.87 -11.56
N SER A 99 -3.10 -3.09 -12.63
CA SER A 99 -3.04 -4.34 -13.37
C SER A 99 -3.19 -4.11 -14.87
N GLU A 100 -2.39 -4.84 -15.63
CA GLU A 100 -2.54 -4.95 -17.07
C GLU A 100 -3.34 -6.22 -17.41
N GLU A 101 -4.20 -6.16 -18.43
CA GLU A 101 -5.08 -7.30 -18.79
C GLU A 101 -4.31 -8.58 -19.10
N ARG A 102 -3.15 -8.46 -19.74
CA ARG A 102 -2.36 -9.60 -20.23
C ARG A 102 -1.39 -10.20 -19.23
N THR A 103 -1.25 -9.62 -18.05
CA THR A 103 -0.36 -10.13 -17.00
C THR A 103 -1.09 -11.07 -16.06
N THR A 104 -0.34 -11.93 -15.36
CA THR A 104 -0.85 -12.78 -14.27
C THR A 104 -0.65 -12.11 -12.90
N THR A 105 -0.07 -10.91 -12.90
CA THR A 105 0.29 -10.15 -11.71
C THR A 105 -0.38 -8.79 -11.68
N PHE A 106 -0.39 -8.18 -10.51
CA PHE A 106 -0.75 -6.79 -10.30
C PHE A 106 0.27 -6.16 -9.34
N ASP A 107 0.35 -4.84 -9.37
CA ASP A 107 1.13 -4.07 -8.43
C ASP A 107 0.19 -3.41 -7.41
N LEU A 108 0.62 -3.36 -6.17
CA LEU A 108 -0.07 -2.66 -5.10
C LEU A 108 0.80 -1.51 -4.63
N GLU A 109 0.29 -0.32 -4.80
CA GLU A 109 0.89 0.90 -4.29
C GLU A 109 0.12 1.33 -3.04
N VAL A 110 0.85 1.61 -1.96
CA VAL A 110 0.29 2.12 -0.71
C VAL A 110 0.87 3.48 -0.45
N TRP A 111 0.04 4.51 -0.46
CA TRP A 111 0.50 5.86 -0.22
C TRP A 111 -0.23 6.53 0.95
N PHE A 112 0.50 7.39 1.63
CA PHE A 112 0.06 8.11 2.82
C PHE A 112 0.84 9.42 2.97
N TRP A 113 0.28 10.34 3.72
CA TRP A 113 0.96 11.56 4.12
C TRP A 113 1.81 11.27 5.36
N ALA A 114 3.13 11.44 5.24
CA ALA A 114 4.06 11.09 6.30
C ALA A 114 3.82 11.91 7.57
N ASP A 115 3.44 13.17 7.45
CA ASP A 115 3.09 14.09 8.55
C ASP A 115 1.80 13.70 9.29
N GLN A 116 0.89 12.97 8.63
CA GLN A 116 -0.30 12.40 9.27
C GLN A 116 -0.02 11.07 9.98
N LEU A 117 0.85 10.26 9.40
CA LEU A 117 1.18 8.93 9.93
C LEU A 117 2.18 9.01 11.08
N PHE A 118 3.17 9.91 11.00
CA PHE A 118 4.25 10.06 11.96
C PHE A 118 4.15 11.41 12.67
N LEU A 119 4.31 11.38 14.00
CA LEU A 119 4.09 12.55 14.87
C LEU A 119 5.40 13.25 15.27
N GLY A 120 6.56 12.74 14.83
CA GLY A 120 7.88 13.22 15.27
C GLY A 120 8.36 12.61 16.59
N GLU A 121 7.62 11.65 17.15
CA GLU A 121 7.94 10.92 18.36
C GLU A 121 8.52 9.55 18.03
N ASP A 122 9.83 9.37 18.12
CA ASP A 122 10.54 8.17 17.62
C ASP A 122 9.93 6.83 18.04
N ALA A 123 9.54 6.67 19.28
CA ALA A 123 8.98 5.40 19.77
C ALA A 123 7.58 5.13 19.18
N THR A 124 6.74 6.17 19.11
CA THR A 124 5.39 6.08 18.55
C THR A 124 5.45 5.86 17.04
N ASP A 125 6.33 6.57 16.37
CA ASP A 125 6.49 6.52 14.91
C ASP A 125 7.07 5.16 14.48
N LEU A 126 8.05 4.63 15.20
CA LEU A 126 8.57 3.29 15.00
C LEU A 126 7.46 2.23 15.15
N LYS A 127 6.61 2.37 16.17
CA LYS A 127 5.48 1.46 16.36
C LYS A 127 4.51 1.51 15.18
N ARG A 128 4.12 2.70 14.73
CA ARG A 128 3.22 2.88 13.58
C ARG A 128 3.82 2.32 12.28
N PHE A 129 5.11 2.56 12.06
CA PHE A 129 5.82 2.01 10.92
C PHE A 129 5.85 0.47 10.95
N ASN A 130 6.12 -0.13 12.12
CA ASN A 130 6.06 -1.58 12.29
C ASN A 130 4.65 -2.15 12.05
N GLU A 131 3.61 -1.44 12.46
CA GLU A 131 2.23 -1.84 12.19
C GLU A 131 1.89 -1.77 10.70
N LEU A 132 2.34 -0.72 9.99
CA LEU A 132 2.22 -0.63 8.53
C LEU A 132 2.92 -1.83 7.86
N LEU A 133 4.18 -2.09 8.20
CA LEU A 133 4.92 -3.22 7.63
C LEU A 133 4.30 -4.58 8.00
N SER A 134 3.69 -4.71 9.17
CA SER A 134 2.93 -5.91 9.53
C SER A 134 1.71 -6.11 8.62
N ILE A 135 1.01 -5.04 8.25
CA ILE A 135 -0.09 -5.12 7.29
C ILE A 135 0.44 -5.58 5.94
N LEU A 136 1.49 -4.95 5.42
CA LEU A 136 2.11 -5.31 4.14
C LEU A 136 2.63 -6.74 4.14
N SER A 137 3.27 -7.17 5.24
CA SER A 137 3.72 -8.55 5.39
C SER A 137 2.57 -9.55 5.38
N ASN A 138 1.40 -9.22 5.94
CA ASN A 138 0.22 -10.07 5.87
C ASN A 138 -0.45 -10.11 4.49
N ILE A 139 -0.25 -9.06 3.68
CA ILE A 139 -0.73 -9.01 2.28
C ILE A 139 0.02 -10.01 1.41
N VAL A 140 1.32 -10.16 1.62
CA VAL A 140 2.17 -10.98 0.76
C VAL A 140 2.13 -12.45 1.16
N MET A 141 1.69 -13.32 0.22
CA MET A 141 1.58 -14.77 0.46
C MET A 141 2.92 -15.50 0.35
N LYS A 142 3.82 -15.02 -0.53
CA LYS A 142 5.14 -15.65 -0.76
C LYS A 142 6.23 -14.81 -0.11
N LYS A 143 7.05 -15.42 0.76
CA LYS A 143 8.14 -14.78 1.50
C LYS A 143 9.46 -15.54 1.29
N PRO A 144 10.63 -14.88 1.37
CA PRO A 144 10.78 -13.45 1.65
C PRO A 144 10.27 -12.56 0.50
N TYR A 145 9.82 -11.37 0.81
CA TYR A 145 9.33 -10.41 -0.16
C TYR A 145 9.93 -9.03 0.13
N LYS A 146 10.23 -8.27 -0.91
CA LYS A 146 10.81 -6.94 -0.78
C LYS A 146 9.84 -5.90 -1.31
N CYS A 147 9.52 -4.92 -0.46
CA CYS A 147 8.79 -3.73 -0.87
C CYS A 147 9.75 -2.55 -1.06
N ILE A 148 9.34 -1.59 -1.87
CA ILE A 148 10.11 -0.38 -2.15
C ILE A 148 9.39 0.79 -1.51
N LEU A 149 10.09 1.56 -0.67
CA LEU A 149 9.61 2.81 -0.09
C LEU A 149 10.25 3.98 -0.82
N THR A 150 9.43 4.94 -1.27
CA THR A 150 9.87 6.20 -1.91
C THR A 150 9.26 7.41 -1.21
N PRO A 151 9.96 8.56 -1.17
CA PRO A 151 9.51 9.76 -0.45
C PRO A 151 8.49 10.60 -1.21
N ASN A 152 8.34 10.41 -2.49
CA ASN A 152 7.46 11.20 -3.35
C ASN A 152 6.84 10.31 -4.41
N GLU A 153 5.87 10.85 -5.12
CA GLU A 153 5.22 10.16 -6.23
C GLU A 153 6.26 9.70 -7.27
N ALA A 154 6.57 8.40 -7.22
CA ALA A 154 7.54 7.79 -8.11
C ALA A 154 6.84 7.31 -9.37
N SER A 155 7.30 7.76 -10.53
CA SER A 155 6.81 7.25 -11.82
C SER A 155 7.35 5.85 -12.15
N ASP A 156 8.54 5.52 -11.61
CA ASP A 156 9.18 4.20 -11.71
C ASP A 156 9.94 3.92 -10.39
N PRO A 157 9.33 3.13 -9.47
CA PRO A 157 9.94 2.86 -8.16
C PRO A 157 11.25 2.09 -8.25
N LEU A 158 11.45 1.27 -9.29
CA LEU A 158 12.72 0.55 -9.50
C LEU A 158 13.83 1.48 -9.99
N GLU A 159 13.50 2.47 -10.79
CA GLU A 159 14.46 3.47 -11.22
C GLU A 159 14.85 4.38 -10.05
N ASP A 160 13.89 4.82 -9.25
CA ASP A 160 14.14 5.63 -8.06
C ASP A 160 14.99 4.88 -7.03
N LEU A 161 14.73 3.59 -6.83
CA LEU A 161 15.58 2.75 -5.99
C LEU A 161 17.04 2.72 -6.50
N ARG A 162 17.25 2.55 -7.83
CA ARG A 162 18.60 2.55 -8.44
C ARG A 162 19.30 3.89 -8.29
N LYS A 163 18.58 4.99 -8.31
CA LYS A 163 19.09 6.36 -8.12
C LYS A 163 19.34 6.72 -6.67
N GLY A 164 18.95 5.86 -5.72
CA GLY A 164 19.07 6.11 -4.29
C GLY A 164 17.98 7.02 -3.71
N TYR A 165 16.91 7.26 -4.45
CA TYR A 165 15.72 8.01 -4.00
C TYR A 165 14.68 7.12 -3.30
N GLY A 166 14.93 5.84 -3.19
CA GLY A 166 14.10 4.86 -2.50
C GLY A 166 14.92 3.91 -1.66
N ILE A 167 14.25 3.14 -0.82
CA ILE A 167 14.86 2.04 -0.06
C ILE A 167 14.06 0.77 -0.24
N GLU A 168 14.77 -0.37 -0.24
CA GLU A 168 14.17 -1.69 -0.23
C GLU A 168 14.05 -2.18 1.21
N ILE A 169 12.88 -2.68 1.56
CA ILE A 169 12.57 -3.24 2.89
C ILE A 169 12.11 -4.67 2.72
N GLU A 170 12.76 -5.58 3.43
CA GLU A 170 12.37 -6.99 3.44
C GLU A 170 11.19 -7.22 4.40
N LEU A 171 10.12 -7.82 3.87
CA LEU A 171 8.95 -8.23 4.64
C LEU A 171 9.15 -9.67 5.11
N GLU A 172 9.44 -9.84 6.38
CA GLU A 172 9.63 -11.13 7.01
C GLU A 172 8.30 -11.82 7.37
N SER A 173 8.39 -13.12 7.64
CA SER A 173 7.26 -13.86 8.23
C SER A 173 6.99 -13.33 9.64
N ALA A 174 5.73 -12.98 9.91
CA ALA A 174 5.30 -12.60 11.24
C ALA A 174 5.35 -13.79 12.20
#